data_8496e3143823928b6688c6bafba59ced
#
_entry.id   8496e3143823928b6688c6bafba59ced
#
_cell.length_a   1.000
_cell.length_b   1.000
_cell.length_c   1.000
_cell.angle_alpha   90.00
_cell.angle_beta   90.00
_cell.angle_gamma   90.00
#
_symmetry.space_group_name_H-M   'P 1'
#
loop_
_entity.id
_entity.type
_entity.pdbx_description
1 polymer ?
#
loop_
_entity_poly.entity_id
_entity_poly.type
_entity_poly.pdbx_seq_one_letter_code
_entity_poly.pdbx_strand_id
1 'polypeptide(L)'
;MSCAIETTQRFRRSIPQGHHAAVVDTLNAMRDGFGKPHLHSGLSIRKLARNLYECRTGLDLRLVFEARKGTLTFDFSGNHDDVLIYLKSRR
;
A
#
# COMPACT_ATOMS: atom_id res chain seq x y z
N MET A 1 -18.49 2.84 4.09
CA MET A 1 -18.32 1.82 3.05
C MET A 1 -16.86 1.41 2.92
N SER A 2 -16.60 0.16 2.66
CA SER A 2 -15.26 -0.32 2.45
C SER A 2 -14.83 -0.07 1.01
N CYS A 3 -13.50 -0.01 0.78
CA CYS A 3 -12.94 0.12 -0.55
C CYS A 3 -12.77 -1.25 -1.19
N ALA A 4 -12.78 -1.30 -2.52
CA ALA A 4 -12.34 -2.50 -3.24
C ALA A 4 -10.81 -2.53 -3.24
N ILE A 5 -10.23 -3.70 -3.08
CA ILE A 5 -8.77 -3.89 -3.10
C ILE A 5 -8.41 -4.68 -4.36
N GLU A 6 -7.48 -4.14 -5.14
CA GLU A 6 -6.91 -4.84 -6.28
C GLU A 6 -5.38 -4.88 -6.12
N THR A 7 -4.77 -5.92 -6.65
CA THR A 7 -3.31 -6.05 -6.63
C THR A 7 -2.81 -6.35 -8.03
N THR A 8 -1.64 -5.79 -8.37
CA THR A 8 -0.99 -6.10 -9.64
C THR A 8 -0.05 -7.28 -9.48
N GLN A 9 0.36 -7.89 -10.60
CA GLN A 9 1.37 -8.94 -10.55
C GLN A 9 2.69 -8.40 -10.00
N ARG A 10 3.06 -7.16 -10.37
CA ARG A 10 4.25 -6.51 -9.83
C ARG A 10 4.22 -6.47 -8.31
N PHE A 11 3.08 -6.08 -7.74
CA PHE A 11 2.92 -6.01 -6.30
C PHE A 11 3.13 -7.38 -5.68
N ARG A 12 2.44 -8.38 -6.20
CA ARG A 12 2.52 -9.72 -5.62
C ARG A 12 3.94 -10.29 -5.68
N ARG A 13 4.68 -10.00 -6.76
CA ARG A 13 6.07 -10.43 -6.92
C ARG A 13 7.03 -9.67 -6.02
N SER A 14 6.70 -8.45 -5.63
CA SER A 14 7.57 -7.62 -4.80
C SER A 14 7.52 -7.98 -3.32
N ILE A 15 6.53 -8.75 -2.88
CA ILE A 15 6.37 -9.09 -1.47
C ILE A 15 7.47 -10.06 -1.05
N PRO A 16 8.29 -9.69 -0.04
CA PRO A 16 9.36 -10.58 0.43
C PRO A 16 8.80 -11.87 1.01
N GLN A 17 9.56 -12.95 0.87
CA GLN A 17 9.21 -14.23 1.45
C GLN A 17 9.01 -14.07 2.97
N GLY A 18 7.95 -14.69 3.49
CA GLY A 18 7.63 -14.60 4.91
C GLY A 18 6.79 -13.41 5.31
N HIS A 19 6.51 -12.48 4.38
CA HIS A 19 5.73 -11.28 4.68
C HIS A 19 4.29 -11.33 4.19
N HIS A 20 3.89 -12.41 3.53
CA HIS A 20 2.55 -12.47 2.90
C HIS A 20 1.42 -12.32 3.91
N ALA A 21 1.51 -12.99 5.07
CA ALA A 21 0.45 -12.89 6.08
C ALA A 21 0.28 -11.46 6.58
N ALA A 22 1.40 -10.79 6.88
CA ALA A 22 1.36 -9.41 7.34
C ALA A 22 0.79 -8.48 6.27
N VAL A 23 1.13 -8.71 5.00
CA VAL A 23 0.61 -7.93 3.89
C VAL A 23 -0.90 -8.11 3.77
N VAL A 24 -1.39 -9.35 3.85
CA VAL A 24 -2.83 -9.63 3.78
C VAL A 24 -3.58 -8.91 4.90
N ASP A 25 -3.05 -8.97 6.13
CA ASP A 25 -3.66 -8.26 7.26
C ASP A 25 -3.73 -6.77 6.99
N THR A 26 -2.67 -6.19 6.45
CA THR A 26 -2.63 -4.76 6.13
C THR A 26 -3.64 -4.41 5.03
N LEU A 27 -3.75 -5.24 3.98
CA LEU A 27 -4.74 -5.00 2.93
C LEU A 27 -6.15 -5.03 3.47
N ASN A 28 -6.46 -5.95 4.39
CA ASN A 28 -7.78 -6.00 5.02
C ASN A 28 -8.05 -4.76 5.85
N ALA A 29 -7.06 -4.29 6.61
CA ALA A 29 -7.19 -3.05 7.39
C ALA A 29 -7.39 -1.84 6.47
N MET A 30 -6.69 -1.79 5.34
CA MET A 30 -6.84 -0.71 4.38
C MET A 30 -8.22 -0.70 3.73
N ARG A 31 -8.73 -1.87 3.39
CA ARG A 31 -10.07 -1.97 2.81
C ARG A 31 -11.13 -1.32 3.69
N ASP A 32 -11.00 -1.52 5.00
CA ASP A 32 -11.99 -1.04 5.95
C ASP A 32 -11.69 0.36 6.48
N GLY A 33 -10.42 0.76 6.50
CA GLY A 33 -9.98 1.98 7.18
C GLY A 33 -9.61 3.16 6.30
N PHE A 34 -9.34 2.96 5.02
CA PHE A 34 -8.89 4.06 4.18
C PHE A 34 -9.99 5.14 4.07
N GLY A 35 -9.60 6.39 4.28
CA GLY A 35 -10.55 7.50 4.28
C GLY A 35 -11.23 7.74 5.61
N LYS A 36 -10.97 6.90 6.62
CA LYS A 36 -11.52 7.04 7.97
C LYS A 36 -10.37 7.30 8.94
N PRO A 37 -10.07 8.58 9.25
CA PRO A 37 -8.85 8.92 10.02
C PRO A 37 -8.68 8.15 11.32
N HIS A 38 -9.76 7.85 12.00
CA HIS A 38 -9.69 7.14 13.29
C HIS A 38 -9.27 5.67 13.13
N LEU A 39 -9.29 5.12 11.91
CA LEU A 39 -8.87 3.76 11.64
C LEU A 39 -7.49 3.70 10.95
N HIS A 40 -6.88 4.87 10.72
CA HIS A 40 -5.55 4.92 10.07
C HIS A 40 -4.40 4.64 11.05
N SER A 41 -4.69 4.57 12.35
CA SER A 41 -3.66 4.35 13.35
C SER A 41 -2.90 3.06 13.07
N GLY A 42 -1.57 3.15 13.07
CA GLY A 42 -0.71 2.00 12.81
C GLY A 42 -0.48 1.67 11.34
N LEU A 43 -1.23 2.27 10.42
CA LEU A 43 -1.05 2.04 8.98
C LEU A 43 -0.05 2.99 8.36
N SER A 44 0.22 4.13 8.98
CA SER A 44 1.18 5.14 8.53
C SER A 44 0.94 5.54 7.07
N ILE A 45 -0.31 5.84 6.74
CA ILE A 45 -0.68 6.21 5.38
C ILE A 45 -0.10 7.57 5.03
N ARG A 46 0.56 7.68 3.88
CA ARG A 46 1.17 8.92 3.43
C ARG A 46 0.95 9.09 1.94
N LYS A 47 0.62 10.32 1.53
CA LYS A 47 0.46 10.64 0.12
C LYS A 47 1.83 10.87 -0.52
N LEU A 48 2.08 10.22 -1.65
CA LEU A 48 3.34 10.33 -2.39
C LEU A 48 3.21 11.25 -3.61
N ALA A 49 2.06 11.21 -4.26
CA ALA A 49 1.78 11.98 -5.47
C ALA A 49 0.27 11.98 -5.66
N ARG A 50 -0.21 12.57 -6.75
CA ARG A 50 -1.65 12.59 -7.03
C ARG A 50 -2.18 11.15 -7.12
N ASN A 51 -3.16 10.83 -6.28
CA ASN A 51 -3.81 9.53 -6.19
C ASN A 51 -2.87 8.39 -5.79
N LEU A 52 -1.63 8.68 -5.44
CA LEU A 52 -0.63 7.68 -5.10
C LEU A 52 -0.24 7.81 -3.64
N TYR A 53 -0.29 6.69 -2.92
CA TYR A 53 -0.07 6.65 -1.48
C TYR A 53 0.83 5.48 -1.11
N GLU A 54 1.36 5.54 0.10
CA GLU A 54 2.01 4.38 0.71
C GLU A 54 1.39 4.13 2.08
N CYS A 55 1.45 2.89 2.52
CA CYS A 55 1.20 2.50 3.90
C CYS A 55 2.28 1.53 4.32
N ARG A 56 2.35 1.25 5.62
CA ARG A 56 3.39 0.35 6.16
C ARG A 56 2.80 -0.93 6.70
N THR A 57 3.57 -2.00 6.52
CA THR A 57 3.33 -3.24 7.24
C THR A 57 4.67 -3.63 7.88
N GLY A 58 4.71 -3.80 9.19
CA GLY A 58 5.95 -4.01 9.93
C GLY A 58 6.80 -2.76 9.96
N LEU A 59 8.10 -2.92 10.23
CA LEU A 59 9.01 -1.80 10.41
C LEU A 59 9.49 -1.18 9.10
N ASP A 60 9.74 -2.00 8.09
CA ASP A 60 10.44 -1.54 6.90
C ASP A 60 9.69 -1.71 5.60
N LEU A 61 8.64 -2.53 5.57
CA LEU A 61 7.96 -2.78 4.31
C LEU A 61 6.87 -1.75 4.06
N ARG A 62 6.98 -1.05 2.94
CA ARG A 62 5.99 -0.09 2.49
C ARG A 62 5.22 -0.67 1.32
N LEU A 63 3.91 -0.42 1.29
CA LEU A 63 3.02 -0.84 0.23
C LEU A 63 2.56 0.39 -0.51
N VAL A 64 2.81 0.46 -1.82
CA VAL A 64 2.43 1.60 -2.65
C VAL A 64 1.14 1.27 -3.39
N PHE A 65 0.18 2.16 -3.31
CA PHE A 65 -1.12 1.94 -3.94
C PHE A 65 -1.68 3.22 -4.54
N GLU A 66 -2.51 3.04 -5.55
CA GLU A 66 -3.25 4.13 -6.18
C GLU A 66 -4.70 4.08 -5.69
N ALA A 67 -5.25 5.24 -5.31
CA ALA A 67 -6.62 5.33 -4.82
C ALA A 67 -7.47 6.09 -5.84
N ARG A 68 -8.47 5.42 -6.41
CA ARG A 68 -9.40 6.03 -7.37
C ARG A 68 -10.80 5.45 -7.18
N LYS A 69 -11.79 6.34 -7.02
CA LYS A 69 -13.21 5.97 -7.07
C LYS A 69 -13.56 4.73 -6.26
N GLY A 70 -13.09 4.68 -5.03
CA GLY A 70 -13.42 3.57 -4.13
C GLY A 70 -12.61 2.31 -4.33
N THR A 71 -11.59 2.34 -5.20
CA THR A 71 -10.69 1.21 -5.42
C THR A 71 -9.27 1.57 -5.04
N LEU A 72 -8.61 0.68 -4.31
CA LEU A 72 -7.20 0.81 -3.97
C LEU A 72 -6.45 -0.26 -4.76
N THR A 73 -5.57 0.17 -5.66
CA THR A 73 -4.78 -0.75 -6.48
C THR A 73 -3.35 -0.76 -5.98
N PHE A 74 -2.95 -1.87 -5.35
CA PHE A 74 -1.60 -2.02 -4.82
C PHE A 74 -0.67 -2.49 -5.92
N ASP A 75 0.41 -1.71 -6.19
CA ASP A 75 1.27 -1.92 -7.35
C ASP A 75 2.70 -2.30 -7.00
N PHE A 76 3.18 -2.01 -5.79
CA PHE A 76 4.57 -2.25 -5.45
C PHE A 76 4.75 -2.36 -3.94
N SER A 77 5.71 -3.15 -3.50
CA SER A 77 6.13 -3.17 -2.11
C SER A 77 7.65 -3.14 -2.03
N GLY A 78 8.19 -2.51 -0.98
CA GLY A 78 9.63 -2.42 -0.78
C GLY A 78 9.97 -1.55 0.41
N ASN A 79 11.26 -1.36 0.65
CA ASN A 79 11.72 -0.46 1.70
C ASN A 79 11.68 0.99 1.20
N HIS A 80 12.14 1.92 2.04
CA HIS A 80 12.14 3.35 1.69
C HIS A 80 12.88 3.62 0.37
N ASP A 81 14.06 3.06 0.20
CA ASP A 81 14.87 3.30 -1.00
C ASP A 81 14.23 2.67 -2.23
N ASP A 82 13.65 1.49 -2.09
CA ASP A 82 12.94 0.84 -3.18
C ASP A 82 11.78 1.69 -3.68
N VAL A 83 11.04 2.31 -2.75
CA VAL A 83 9.91 3.19 -3.09
C VAL A 83 10.40 4.43 -3.82
N LEU A 84 11.53 5.01 -3.41
CA LEU A 84 12.09 6.16 -4.12
C LEU A 84 12.44 5.82 -5.57
N ILE A 85 13.04 4.65 -5.79
CA ILE A 85 13.36 4.18 -7.15
C ILE A 85 12.09 3.98 -7.95
N TYR A 86 11.08 3.35 -7.35
CA TYR A 86 9.78 3.13 -7.98
C TYR A 86 9.16 4.46 -8.43
N LEU A 87 9.18 5.48 -7.57
CA LEU A 87 8.61 6.79 -7.88
C LEU A 87 9.32 7.44 -9.06
N LYS A 88 10.65 7.31 -9.14
CA LYS A 88 11.41 7.85 -10.27
C LYS A 88 11.04 7.17 -11.58
N SER A 89 10.77 5.87 -11.55
CA SER A 89 10.45 5.11 -12.76
C SER A 89 9.03 5.40 -13.27
N ARG A 90 8.17 6.00 -12.44
CA ARG A 90 6.81 6.34 -12.83
C ARG A 90 6.69 7.65 -13.60
N ARG A 91 7.74 8.45 -13.62
CA ARG A 91 7.72 9.75 -14.30
C ARG A 91 7.68 9.62 -15.81
#